data_59f218fa988785c9caefb59ab39e45de
#
_entry.id   59f218fa988785c9caefb59ab39e45de
#
_cell.length_a   1.000
_cell.length_b   1.000
_cell.length_c   1.000
_cell.angle_alpha   90.00
_cell.angle_beta   90.00
_cell.angle_gamma   90.00
#
_symmetry.space_group_name_H-M   'P 1'
#
loop_
_entity.id
_entity.type
_entity.pdbx_description
1 polymer ?
#
loop_
_entity_poly.entity_id
_entity_poly.type
_entity_poly.pdbx_seq_one_letter_code
_entity_poly.pdbx_strand_id
1 'polypeptide(L)' 'MIETLMALNVADAELYAKYRAAMTPLLEAHGGSFGLDLWVAEVLRAPGDKPFNRLFSIVFPSSERREAFFSNLEYLAI' A
#
# COMPACT_ATOMS: atom_id res chain seq x y z
N MET A 1 12.36 -1.95 -12.29
CA MET A 1 11.46 -1.26 -11.35
C MET A 1 10.06 -1.80 -11.50
N ILE A 2 9.42 -2.12 -10.39
CA ILE A 2 8.06 -2.67 -10.38
C ILE A 2 7.18 -1.76 -9.55
N GLU A 3 6.07 -1.33 -10.12
CA GLU A 3 5.08 -0.53 -9.42
C GLU A 3 3.77 -1.32 -9.30
N THR A 4 3.26 -1.43 -8.08
CA THR A 4 2.00 -2.12 -7.79
C THR A 4 0.96 -1.12 -7.35
N LEU A 5 -0.16 -1.06 -8.06
CA LEU A 5 -1.27 -0.19 -7.72
C LEU A 5 -2.19 -0.90 -6.73
N MET A 6 -2.55 -0.21 -5.65
CA MET A 6 -3.37 -0.76 -4.58
C MET A 6 -4.53 0.16 -4.25
N ALA A 7 -5.71 -0.42 -4.04
CA ALA A 7 -6.92 0.30 -3.65
C ALA A 7 -7.46 -0.30 -2.35
N LEU A 8 -7.80 0.57 -1.39
CA LEU A 8 -8.32 0.17 -0.09
C LEU A 8 -9.54 0.98 0.29
N ASN A 9 -10.43 0.38 1.08
CA ASN A 9 -11.48 1.12 1.75
C ASN A 9 -11.05 1.35 3.21
N VAL A 10 -10.65 2.58 3.51
CA VAL A 10 -10.21 2.98 4.85
C VAL A 10 -11.42 3.45 5.63
N ALA A 11 -11.82 2.66 6.64
CA ALA A 11 -12.95 2.98 7.50
C ALA A 11 -12.51 3.82 8.72
N ASP A 12 -11.27 3.64 9.18
CA ASP A 12 -10.70 4.35 10.31
C ASP A 12 -9.36 4.97 9.89
N ALA A 13 -9.37 6.26 9.64
CA ALA A 13 -8.19 6.97 9.14
C ALA A 13 -7.04 7.01 10.15
N GLU A 14 -7.36 7.08 11.46
CA GLU A 14 -6.31 7.08 12.50
C GLU A 14 -5.62 5.74 12.60
N LEU A 15 -6.39 4.65 12.55
CA LEU A 15 -5.85 3.31 12.59
C LEU A 15 -5.00 3.04 11.34
N TYR A 16 -5.46 3.49 10.18
CA TYR A 16 -4.72 3.35 8.94
C TYR A 16 -3.39 4.14 8.97
N ALA A 17 -3.41 5.34 9.56
CA ALA A 17 -2.20 6.15 9.71
C ALA A 17 -1.16 5.44 10.58
N LYS A 18 -1.59 4.78 11.66
CA LYS A 18 -0.70 3.97 12.50
C LYS A 18 -0.11 2.80 11.74
N TYR A 19 -0.93 2.11 10.95
CA TYR A 19 -0.47 1.03 10.08
C TYR A 19 0.60 1.54 9.10
N ARG A 20 0.33 2.67 8.43
CA ARG A 20 1.27 3.29 7.51
C ARG A 20 2.59 3.66 8.16
N ALA A 21 2.54 4.23 9.36
CA ALA A 21 3.73 4.60 10.11
C ALA A 21 4.58 3.38 10.49
N ALA A 22 3.92 2.26 10.79
CA ALA A 22 4.63 1.02 11.14
C ALA A 22 5.24 0.33 9.92
N MET A 23 4.54 0.32 8.78
CA MET A 23 5.00 -0.40 7.60
C MET A 23 6.02 0.35 6.76
N THR A 24 6.02 1.69 6.80
CA THR A 24 6.90 2.51 5.95
C THR A 24 8.39 2.24 6.15
N PRO A 25 8.92 2.14 7.40
CA PRO A 25 10.33 1.80 7.59
C PRO A 25 10.70 0.43 7.03
N LEU A 26 9.80 -0.55 7.13
CA LEU A 26 10.02 -1.88 6.58
C LEU A 26 10.03 -1.84 5.06
N LEU A 27 9.14 -1.06 4.46
CA LEU A 27 9.08 -0.86 3.02
C LEU A 27 10.39 -0.26 2.51
N GLU A 28 10.87 0.81 3.15
CA GLU A 28 12.12 1.47 2.79
C GLU A 28 13.34 0.56 2.95
N ALA A 29 13.34 -0.29 3.99
CA ALA A 29 14.40 -1.26 4.21
C ALA A 29 14.50 -2.29 3.08
N HIS A 30 13.41 -2.53 2.37
CA HIS A 30 13.37 -3.42 1.21
C HIS A 30 13.54 -2.67 -0.11
N GLY A 31 13.94 -1.40 -0.05
CA GLY A 31 14.15 -0.57 -1.24
C GLY A 31 12.86 -0.06 -1.88
N GLY A 32 11.73 -0.21 -1.18
CA GLY A 32 10.45 0.25 -1.67
C GLY A 32 10.16 1.70 -1.34
N SER A 33 9.23 2.28 -2.06
CA SER A 33 8.75 3.65 -1.84
C SER A 33 7.32 3.78 -2.34
N PHE A 34 6.64 4.84 -1.92
CA PHE A 34 5.33 5.17 -2.48
C PHE A 34 5.51 6.01 -3.75
N GLY A 35 4.81 5.62 -4.82
CA GLY A 35 4.77 6.40 -6.05
C GLY A 35 3.60 7.37 -6.03
N LEU A 36 2.39 6.82 -6.10
CA LEU A 36 1.14 7.57 -6.09
C LEU A 36 0.47 7.38 -4.72
N ASP A 37 -0.21 8.41 -4.20
CA ASP A 37 -0.96 8.28 -2.96
C ASP A 37 -2.10 9.30 -2.93
N LEU A 38 -3.34 8.82 -3.01
CA LEU A 38 -4.52 9.65 -3.18
C LEU A 38 -5.64 9.26 -2.22
N TRP A 39 -6.35 10.27 -1.70
CA TRP A 39 -7.69 10.07 -1.18
C TRP A 39 -8.67 10.20 -2.34
N VAL A 40 -9.55 9.23 -2.49
CA VAL A 40 -10.52 9.19 -3.59
C VAL A 40 -11.85 9.73 -3.10
N ALA A 41 -12.28 10.85 -3.67
CA ALA A 41 -13.56 11.46 -3.31
C ALA A 41 -14.74 10.75 -3.96
N GLU A 42 -14.57 10.27 -5.21
CA GLU A 42 -15.63 9.62 -5.97
C GLU A 42 -15.04 8.59 -6.92
N VAL A 43 -15.64 7.41 -6.95
CA VAL A 43 -15.29 6.35 -7.90
C VAL A 43 -16.34 6.33 -9.00
N LEU A 44 -15.94 6.70 -10.20
CA LEU A 44 -16.84 6.73 -11.36
C LEU A 44 -17.08 5.34 -11.93
N ARG A 45 -16.05 4.48 -11.90
CA ARG A 45 -16.12 3.12 -12.40
C ARG A 45 -15.03 2.28 -11.75
N ALA A 46 -15.40 1.10 -11.27
CA ALA A 46 -14.44 0.13 -10.74
C ALA A 46 -14.92 -1.28 -11.02
N PRO A 47 -14.01 -2.24 -11.26
CA PRO A 47 -14.38 -3.65 -11.32
C PRO A 47 -14.74 -4.15 -9.92
N GLY A 48 -15.85 -4.90 -9.79
CA GLY A 48 -16.33 -5.41 -8.52
C GLY A 48 -17.22 -4.43 -7.78
N ASP A 49 -17.78 -4.91 -6.67
CA ASP A 49 -18.81 -4.18 -5.91
C ASP A 49 -18.26 -3.47 -4.66
N LYS A 50 -16.96 -3.61 -4.38
CA LYS A 50 -16.35 -3.06 -3.16
C LYS A 50 -15.92 -1.62 -3.38
N PRO A 51 -16.41 -0.68 -2.56
CA PRO A 51 -15.93 0.70 -2.65
C PRO A 51 -14.49 0.81 -2.15
N PHE A 52 -13.77 1.82 -2.64
CA PHE A 52 -12.47 2.18 -2.11
C PHE A 52 -12.36 3.69 -2.05
N ASN A 53 -11.62 4.19 -1.05
CA ASN A 53 -11.41 5.62 -0.85
C ASN A 53 -9.93 6.01 -0.79
N ARG A 54 -9.03 5.03 -0.90
CA ARG A 54 -7.59 5.27 -0.92
C ARG A 54 -6.96 4.51 -2.07
N LEU A 55 -6.22 5.23 -2.90
CA LEU A 55 -5.50 4.66 -4.03
C LEU A 55 -4.02 5.04 -3.91
N PHE A 56 -3.14 4.06 -3.97
CA PHE A 56 -1.71 4.32 -3.90
C PHE A 56 -0.94 3.28 -4.67
N SER A 57 0.30 3.58 -4.97
CA SER A 57 1.21 2.62 -5.58
C SER A 57 2.46 2.45 -4.71
N ILE A 58 3.01 1.24 -4.74
CA ILE A 58 4.27 0.90 -4.10
C ILE A 58 5.26 0.52 -5.19
N VAL A 59 6.43 1.15 -5.15
CA VAL A 59 7.49 0.95 -6.14
C VAL A 59 8.64 0.18 -5.50
N PHE A 60 9.06 -0.90 -6.14
CA PHE A 60 10.24 -1.68 -5.74
C PHE A 60 11.26 -1.74 -6.87
N PRO A 61 12.58 -1.85 -6.54
CA PRO A 61 13.60 -1.96 -7.57
C PRO A 61 13.55 -3.28 -8.34
N SER A 62 12.97 -4.34 -7.74
CA SER A 62 12.85 -5.65 -8.38
C SER A 62 11.69 -6.44 -7.78
N SER A 63 11.25 -7.49 -8.49
CA SER A 63 10.22 -8.40 -7.98
C SER A 63 10.67 -9.17 -6.74
N GLU A 64 11.96 -9.46 -6.62
CA GLU A 64 12.52 -10.14 -5.47
C GLU A 64 12.36 -9.30 -4.20
N ARG A 65 12.63 -8.00 -4.28
CA ARG A 65 12.46 -7.06 -3.17
C ARG A 65 10.99 -6.93 -2.78
N ARG A 66 10.11 -6.88 -3.76
CA ARG A 66 8.67 -6.85 -3.52
C ARG A 66 8.19 -8.08 -2.77
N GLU A 67 8.58 -9.26 -3.23
CA GLU A 67 8.21 -10.52 -2.58
C GLU A 67 8.79 -10.63 -1.18
N ALA A 68 10.03 -10.20 -0.98
CA ALA A 68 10.68 -10.19 0.33
C ALA A 68 9.92 -9.29 1.31
N PHE A 69 9.44 -8.14 0.87
CA PHE A 69 8.66 -7.25 1.73
C PHE A 69 7.33 -7.88 2.12
N PHE A 70 6.55 -8.38 1.16
CA PHE A 70 5.22 -8.93 1.44
C PHE A 70 5.25 -10.26 2.21
N SER A 71 6.36 -10.96 2.23
CA SER A 71 6.55 -12.17 3.04
C SER A 71 7.28 -11.92 4.36
N ASN A 72 7.69 -10.69 4.64
CA ASN A 72 8.40 -10.34 5.86
C ASN A 72 7.50 -10.52 7.09
N LEU A 73 8.00 -11.24 8.10
CA LEU A 73 7.23 -11.54 9.31
C LEU A 73 6.87 -10.30 10.12
N GLU A 74 7.74 -9.29 10.13
CA GLU A 74 7.45 -8.04 10.83
C GLU A 74 6.31 -7.27 10.14
N TYR A 75 6.28 -7.27 8.81
CA TYR A 75 5.20 -6.68 8.05
C TYR A 75 3.88 -7.42 8.29
N LEU A 76 3.91 -8.75 8.25
CA LEU A 76 2.72 -9.57 8.45
C LEU A 76 2.14 -9.46 9.87
N ALA A 77 2.95 -9.05 10.83
CA ALA A 77 2.53 -8.86 12.22
C ALA A 77 1.86 -7.49 12.48
N ILE A 78 1.92 -6.59 11.52
CA ILE A 78 1.30 -5.26 11.64
C ILE A 78 -0.27 -5.34 11.52
#